data_61fae8747758b6290c8b2238167df859
#
_entry.id   61fae8747758b6290c8b2238167df859
#
_cell.length_a   1.000
_cell.length_b   1.000
_cell.length_c   1.000
_cell.angle_alpha   90.00
_cell.angle_beta   90.00
_cell.angle_gamma   90.00
#
_symmetry.space_group_name_H-M   'P 1'
#
loop_
_entity.id
_entity.type
_entity.pdbx_description
1 polymer ?
#
loop_
_entity_poly.entity_id
_entity_poly.type
_entity_poly.pdbx_seq_one_letter_code
_entity_poly.pdbx_strand_id
1 'polypeptide(L)'
;MMRALWTGASGMKAQQTNVDTIANNLANVNTVGYKSQSTQFKSLLYQTLRTETTTANGEDKPTTAQVGLGARVASTNTDYTQGTMQANASKTALCISGSGFFAVRGADNGTYYTRSGDFTWALDNMGNRVLATSKGQ
;
A
#
# COMPACT_ATOMS: atom_id res chain seq x y z
N MET A 1 20.33 26.41 9.97
CA MET A 1 20.36 25.94 8.57
C MET A 1 20.34 24.41 8.44
N MET A 2 21.11 23.66 9.23
CA MET A 2 21.12 22.17 9.17
C MET A 2 19.74 21.53 9.32
N ARG A 3 18.87 22.05 10.19
CA ARG A 3 17.49 21.54 10.37
C ARG A 3 16.62 21.62 9.11
N ALA A 4 16.66 22.75 8.42
CA ALA A 4 15.87 22.93 7.21
C ALA A 4 16.26 21.90 6.12
N LEU A 5 17.55 21.61 6.02
CA LEU A 5 18.06 20.56 5.11
C LEU A 5 17.57 19.17 5.49
N TRP A 6 17.59 18.83 6.79
CA TRP A 6 17.07 17.55 7.28
C TRP A 6 15.57 17.41 7.04
N THR A 7 14.79 18.45 7.34
CA THR A 7 13.35 18.47 7.09
C THR A 7 13.06 18.33 5.60
N GLY A 8 13.78 19.07 4.75
CA GLY A 8 13.66 18.94 3.29
C GLY A 8 14.03 17.54 2.79
N ALA A 9 15.14 16.98 3.26
CA ALA A 9 15.58 15.63 2.90
C ALA A 9 14.55 14.55 3.32
N SER A 10 13.97 14.66 4.52
CA SER A 10 12.93 13.73 4.97
C SER A 10 11.68 13.81 4.10
N GLY A 11 11.27 15.02 3.71
CA GLY A 11 10.15 15.24 2.79
C GLY A 11 10.40 14.66 1.40
N MET A 12 11.60 14.90 0.84
CA MET A 12 11.97 14.33 -0.47
C MET A 12 11.97 12.79 -0.43
N LYS A 13 12.54 12.18 0.60
CA LYS A 13 12.53 10.72 0.76
C LYS A 13 11.12 10.16 0.88
N ALA A 14 10.24 10.84 1.61
CA ALA A 14 8.85 10.45 1.73
C ALA A 14 8.12 10.53 0.37
N GLN A 15 8.34 11.60 -0.39
CA GLN A 15 7.75 11.75 -1.73
C GLN A 15 8.33 10.75 -2.74
N GLN A 16 9.60 10.40 -2.65
CA GLN A 16 10.18 9.34 -3.47
C GLN A 16 9.45 8.01 -3.25
N THR A 17 9.25 7.60 -2.00
CA THR A 17 8.50 6.38 -1.69
C THR A 17 7.05 6.43 -2.22
N ASN A 18 6.42 7.61 -2.19
CA ASN A 18 5.08 7.80 -2.75
C ASN A 18 5.08 7.58 -4.28
N VAL A 19 6.03 8.19 -4.97
CA VAL A 19 6.19 8.03 -6.42
C VAL A 19 6.48 6.57 -6.78
N ASP A 20 7.33 5.88 -6.01
CA ASP A 20 7.63 4.47 -6.21
C ASP A 20 6.37 3.60 -6.06
N THR A 21 5.51 3.90 -5.07
CA THR A 21 4.22 3.20 -4.89
C THR A 21 3.27 3.46 -6.06
N ILE A 22 3.17 4.69 -6.53
CA ILE A 22 2.34 5.05 -7.69
C ILE A 22 2.86 4.36 -8.96
N ALA A 23 4.18 4.35 -9.16
CA ALA A 23 4.80 3.69 -10.30
C ALA A 23 4.52 2.18 -10.30
N ASN A 24 4.58 1.54 -9.13
CA ASN A 24 4.23 0.13 -8.99
C ASN A 24 2.74 -0.13 -9.29
N ASN A 25 1.83 0.72 -8.79
CA ASN A 25 0.42 0.62 -9.13
C ASN A 25 0.17 0.77 -10.64
N LEU A 26 0.84 1.72 -11.27
CA LEU A 26 0.75 1.95 -12.72
C LEU A 26 1.30 0.77 -13.53
N ALA A 27 2.42 0.20 -13.12
CA ALA A 27 3.01 -0.97 -13.76
C ALA A 27 2.06 -2.18 -13.73
N ASN A 28 1.24 -2.28 -12.69
CA ASN A 28 0.29 -3.38 -12.48
C ASN A 28 -1.16 -3.03 -12.88
N VAL A 29 -1.38 -1.94 -13.63
CA VAL A 29 -2.74 -1.51 -14.02
C VAL A 29 -3.49 -2.56 -14.82
N ASN A 30 -2.80 -3.38 -15.62
CA ASN A 30 -3.36 -4.47 -16.41
C ASN A 30 -3.32 -5.83 -15.70
N THR A 31 -2.81 -5.89 -14.47
CA THR A 31 -2.73 -7.16 -13.73
C THR A 31 -4.09 -7.50 -13.11
N VAL A 32 -4.67 -8.63 -13.51
CA VAL A 32 -5.96 -9.10 -13.01
C VAL A 32 -5.87 -9.41 -11.51
N GLY A 33 -6.81 -8.87 -10.76
CA GLY A 33 -6.87 -9.07 -9.30
C GLY A 33 -5.82 -8.30 -8.50
N TYR A 34 -5.07 -7.39 -9.13
CA TYR A 34 -4.14 -6.51 -8.42
C TYR A 34 -4.89 -5.59 -7.45
N LYS A 35 -4.32 -5.39 -6.29
CA LYS A 35 -4.81 -4.48 -5.27
C LYS A 35 -3.87 -3.31 -5.11
N SER A 36 -4.37 -2.11 -5.40
CA SER A 36 -3.57 -0.89 -5.35
C SER A 36 -3.08 -0.61 -3.93
N GLN A 37 -1.90 -0.04 -3.83
CA GLN A 37 -1.29 0.36 -2.58
C GLN A 37 -1.25 1.88 -2.47
N SER A 38 -1.48 2.39 -1.26
CA SER A 38 -1.35 3.79 -0.93
C SER A 38 -0.38 3.98 0.22
N THR A 39 0.47 5.01 0.11
CA THR A 39 1.45 5.34 1.15
C THR A 39 0.83 6.27 2.17
N GLN A 40 0.92 5.92 3.45
CA GLN A 40 0.48 6.74 4.57
C GLN A 40 1.67 7.47 5.17
N PHE A 41 1.50 8.75 5.41
CA PHE A 41 2.54 9.60 6.00
C PHE A 41 2.22 9.94 7.44
N LYS A 42 3.26 10.11 8.22
CA LYS A 42 3.18 10.59 9.61
C LYS A 42 4.16 11.75 9.79
N SER A 43 3.70 12.82 10.42
CA SER A 43 4.57 13.91 10.87
C SER A 43 5.55 13.40 11.93
N LEU A 44 6.77 13.90 11.89
CA LEU A 44 7.71 13.76 12.99
C LEU A 44 7.34 14.73 14.12
N LEU A 45 7.97 14.54 15.29
CA LEU A 45 7.69 15.36 16.46
C LEU A 45 7.90 16.85 16.16
N TYR A 46 7.08 17.66 16.79
CA TYR A 46 7.23 19.12 16.75
C TYR A 46 8.18 19.55 17.87
N GLN A 47 9.07 20.45 17.56
CA GLN A 47 9.89 21.11 18.55
C GLN A 47 9.25 22.44 18.92
N THR A 48 8.94 22.61 20.21
CA THR A 48 8.44 23.86 20.75
C THR A 48 9.61 24.83 20.89
N LEU A 49 9.56 25.94 20.16
CA LEU A 49 10.54 27.02 20.24
C LEU A 49 10.15 28.04 21.32
N ARG A 50 8.86 28.17 21.56
CA ARG A 50 8.29 29.09 22.54
C ARG A 50 7.08 28.43 23.20
N THR A 51 7.09 28.38 24.49
CA THR A 51 5.93 28.00 25.32
C THR A 51 5.11 29.23 25.67
N GLU A 52 3.86 29.00 26.03
CA GLU A 52 3.02 30.03 26.63
C GLU A 52 3.72 30.58 27.87
N THR A 53 3.75 31.91 27.98
CA THR A 53 4.29 32.63 29.14
C THR A 53 3.27 33.63 29.57
N THR A 54 3.14 33.84 30.88
CA THR A 54 2.35 34.93 31.47
C THR A 54 3.12 36.24 31.44
N THR A 55 2.43 37.33 31.21
CA THR A 55 2.98 38.68 31.35
C THR A 55 3.18 38.99 32.84
N ALA A 56 4.03 39.97 33.12
CA ALA A 56 4.25 40.47 34.51
C ALA A 56 2.93 40.93 35.21
N ASN A 57 1.87 41.20 34.46
CA ASN A 57 0.54 41.55 34.95
C ASN A 57 -0.42 40.35 35.07
N GLY A 58 0.05 39.11 34.89
CA GLY A 58 -0.75 37.90 35.04
C GLY A 58 -1.66 37.57 33.85
N GLU A 59 -1.52 38.24 32.73
CA GLU A 59 -2.25 37.90 31.49
C GLU A 59 -1.48 36.86 30.68
N ASP A 60 -2.19 35.85 30.18
CA ASP A 60 -1.63 34.78 29.32
C ASP A 60 -1.27 35.32 27.94
N LYS A 61 -0.04 35.08 27.51
CA LYS A 61 0.37 35.27 26.10
C LYS A 61 0.18 33.96 25.33
N PRO A 62 -0.93 33.80 24.57
CA PRO A 62 -1.28 32.55 23.90
C PRO A 62 -0.49 32.33 22.61
N THR A 63 0.77 32.76 22.51
CA THR A 63 1.58 32.57 21.31
C THR A 63 2.60 31.47 21.51
N THR A 64 2.25 30.26 21.12
CA THR A 64 3.18 29.14 20.99
C THR A 64 3.82 29.14 19.61
N ALA A 65 5.12 28.93 19.54
CA ALA A 65 5.84 28.72 18.26
C ALA A 65 6.38 27.29 18.25
N GLN A 66 5.94 26.49 17.30
CA GLN A 66 6.38 25.11 17.10
C GLN A 66 6.91 24.92 15.69
N VAL A 67 7.95 24.10 15.54
CA VAL A 67 8.51 23.74 14.24
C VAL A 67 8.52 22.22 14.12
N GLY A 68 7.91 21.70 13.03
CA GLY A 68 7.93 20.28 12.70
C GLY A 68 9.30 19.85 12.20
N LEU A 69 9.71 18.64 12.54
CA LEU A 69 11.00 18.05 12.14
C LEU A 69 10.94 17.28 10.81
N GLY A 70 9.79 17.32 10.12
CA GLY A 70 9.59 16.66 8.82
C GLY A 70 8.52 15.59 8.84
N ALA A 71 8.56 14.74 7.82
CA ALA A 71 7.60 13.65 7.61
C ALA A 71 8.34 12.32 7.40
N ARG A 72 7.65 11.22 7.74
CA ARG A 72 8.11 9.87 7.41
C ARG A 72 6.97 9.03 6.87
N VAL A 73 7.29 8.01 6.10
CA VAL A 73 6.35 6.96 5.72
C VAL A 73 5.99 6.17 6.99
N ALA A 74 4.70 6.04 7.26
CA ALA A 74 4.18 5.29 8.41
C ALA A 74 3.89 3.84 8.02
N SER A 75 3.17 3.66 6.92
CA SER A 75 2.77 2.34 6.41
C SER A 75 2.38 2.45 4.94
N THR A 76 2.33 1.30 4.28
CA THR A 76 1.68 1.15 2.98
C THR A 76 0.38 0.38 3.20
N ASN A 77 -0.73 0.94 2.75
CA ASN A 77 -2.04 0.34 2.91
C ASN A 77 -2.53 -0.20 1.57
N THR A 78 -3.08 -1.41 1.58
CA THR A 78 -3.65 -2.06 0.40
C THR A 78 -5.15 -1.81 0.33
N ASP A 79 -5.64 -1.37 -0.83
CA ASP A 79 -7.06 -1.15 -1.07
C ASP A 79 -7.70 -2.45 -1.56
N TYR A 80 -8.64 -2.99 -0.78
CA TYR A 80 -9.37 -4.23 -1.09
C TYR A 80 -10.73 -3.98 -1.74
N THR A 81 -11.05 -2.76 -2.12
CA THR A 81 -12.31 -2.48 -2.82
C THR A 81 -12.43 -3.33 -4.08
N GLN A 82 -13.66 -3.74 -4.39
CA GLN A 82 -13.92 -4.54 -5.59
C GLN A 82 -13.89 -3.64 -6.83
N GLY A 83 -13.06 -4.02 -7.80
CA GLY A 83 -13.06 -3.41 -9.12
C GLY A 83 -14.19 -3.91 -10.01
N THR A 84 -14.27 -3.35 -11.22
CA THR A 84 -15.20 -3.80 -12.26
C THR A 84 -14.85 -5.19 -12.76
N MET A 85 -15.84 -6.03 -12.97
CA MET A 85 -15.67 -7.33 -13.61
C MET A 85 -15.38 -7.14 -15.10
N GLN A 86 -14.31 -7.78 -15.57
CA GLN A 86 -13.93 -7.77 -16.97
C GLN A 86 -14.34 -9.08 -17.63
N ALA A 87 -14.99 -8.98 -18.80
CA ALA A 87 -15.34 -10.16 -19.58
C ALA A 87 -14.07 -10.81 -20.16
N ASN A 88 -13.95 -12.13 -20.01
CA ASN A 88 -12.86 -12.92 -20.56
C ASN A 88 -13.45 -14.07 -21.41
N ALA A 89 -12.85 -14.33 -22.56
CA ALA A 89 -13.25 -15.43 -23.45
C ALA A 89 -12.81 -16.81 -22.96
N SER A 90 -11.92 -16.89 -21.97
CA SER A 90 -11.45 -18.15 -21.40
C SER A 90 -12.55 -18.82 -20.57
N LYS A 91 -12.78 -20.13 -20.83
CA LYS A 91 -13.75 -20.93 -20.08
C LYS A 91 -13.32 -21.22 -18.62
N THR A 92 -12.05 -20.99 -18.30
CA THR A 92 -11.46 -21.23 -16.98
C THR A 92 -11.31 -19.95 -16.16
N ALA A 93 -11.65 -18.79 -16.73
CA ALA A 93 -11.62 -17.53 -16.02
C ALA A 93 -12.79 -17.46 -15.03
N LEU A 94 -12.47 -17.26 -13.77
CA LEU A 94 -13.43 -17.17 -12.67
C LEU A 94 -13.34 -15.80 -12.01
N CYS A 95 -14.48 -15.27 -11.58
CA CYS A 95 -14.51 -14.03 -10.82
C CYS A 95 -15.36 -14.19 -9.56
N ILE A 96 -14.87 -13.69 -8.43
CA ILE A 96 -15.64 -13.64 -7.20
C ILE A 96 -16.34 -12.27 -7.15
N SER A 97 -17.66 -12.26 -7.10
CA SER A 97 -18.47 -11.07 -6.81
C SER A 97 -18.66 -10.98 -5.30
N GLY A 98 -18.14 -9.92 -4.69
CA GLY A 98 -18.16 -9.73 -3.23
C GLY A 98 -16.81 -9.95 -2.57
N SER A 99 -16.79 -10.09 -1.26
CA SER A 99 -15.58 -10.31 -0.46
C SER A 99 -15.17 -11.80 -0.49
N GLY A 100 -13.87 -12.07 -0.64
CA GLY A 100 -13.32 -13.43 -0.63
C GLY A 100 -12.06 -13.55 -1.47
N PHE A 101 -11.37 -14.69 -1.38
CA PHE A 101 -10.17 -15.02 -2.13
C PHE A 101 -10.25 -16.46 -2.59
N PHE A 102 -9.62 -16.79 -3.71
CA PHE A 102 -9.37 -18.15 -4.11
C PHE A 102 -8.23 -18.72 -3.27
N ALA A 103 -8.44 -19.93 -2.74
CA ALA A 103 -7.37 -20.66 -2.08
C ALA A 103 -6.67 -21.55 -3.11
N VAL A 104 -5.36 -21.39 -3.26
CA VAL A 104 -4.53 -22.18 -4.16
C VAL A 104 -3.44 -22.88 -3.36
N ARG A 105 -3.05 -24.06 -3.80
CA ARG A 105 -2.00 -24.84 -3.17
C ARG A 105 -0.67 -24.54 -3.87
N GLY A 106 0.33 -24.11 -3.12
CA GLY A 106 1.68 -23.92 -3.63
C GLY A 106 2.48 -25.21 -3.77
N ALA A 107 3.61 -25.16 -4.46
CA ALA A 107 4.51 -26.29 -4.63
C ALA A 107 5.09 -26.83 -3.31
N ASP A 108 5.16 -25.97 -2.29
CA ASP A 108 5.55 -26.29 -0.91
C ASP A 108 4.42 -26.85 -0.06
N ASN A 109 3.29 -27.24 -0.68
CA ASN A 109 2.07 -27.72 -0.03
C ASN A 109 1.39 -26.66 0.89
N GLY A 110 1.84 -25.42 0.86
CA GLY A 110 1.23 -24.29 1.55
C GLY A 110 -0.05 -23.80 0.86
N THR A 111 -0.99 -23.29 1.64
CA THR A 111 -2.20 -22.66 1.11
C THR A 111 -1.95 -21.17 0.93
N TYR A 112 -2.11 -20.67 -0.30
CA TYR A 112 -2.00 -19.26 -0.66
C TYR A 112 -3.36 -18.72 -1.09
N TYR A 113 -3.55 -17.44 -0.93
CA TYR A 113 -4.80 -16.77 -1.28
C TYR A 113 -4.56 -15.79 -2.43
N THR A 114 -5.38 -15.88 -3.46
CA THR A 114 -5.32 -14.98 -4.61
C THR A 114 -6.69 -14.42 -4.95
N ARG A 115 -6.73 -13.23 -5.53
CA ARG A 115 -7.96 -12.65 -6.10
C ARG A 115 -7.97 -12.78 -7.63
N SER A 116 -6.84 -13.11 -8.25
CA SER A 116 -6.79 -13.39 -9.67
C SER A 116 -7.55 -14.68 -9.97
N GLY A 117 -8.51 -14.60 -10.88
CA GLY A 117 -9.30 -15.75 -11.34
C GLY A 117 -8.89 -16.22 -12.74
N ASP A 118 -7.73 -15.80 -13.24
CA ASP A 118 -7.21 -16.22 -14.52
C ASP A 118 -6.49 -17.57 -14.38
N PHE A 119 -7.31 -18.63 -14.39
CA PHE A 119 -6.82 -19.99 -14.26
C PHE A 119 -6.65 -20.63 -15.63
N THR A 120 -5.62 -21.47 -15.76
CA THR A 120 -5.36 -22.30 -16.94
C THR A 120 -5.31 -23.76 -16.56
N TRP A 121 -5.59 -24.64 -17.56
CA TRP A 121 -5.43 -26.07 -17.36
C TRP A 121 -3.94 -26.44 -17.32
N ALA A 122 -3.52 -27.11 -16.27
CA ALA A 122 -2.21 -27.70 -16.13
C ALA A 122 -2.31 -29.19 -15.82
N LEU A 123 -1.23 -29.91 -16.02
CA LEU A 123 -1.09 -31.30 -15.61
C LEU A 123 -0.29 -31.36 -14.33
N ASP A 124 -0.83 -32.05 -13.35
CA ASP A 124 -0.10 -32.36 -12.10
C ASP A 124 0.95 -33.45 -12.38
N ASN A 125 1.93 -33.60 -11.47
CA ASN A 125 2.97 -34.64 -11.52
C ASN A 125 2.41 -36.07 -11.62
N MET A 126 1.14 -36.26 -11.28
CA MET A 126 0.41 -37.53 -11.41
C MET A 126 -0.37 -37.65 -12.72
N GLY A 127 -0.26 -36.69 -13.65
CA GLY A 127 -0.98 -36.67 -14.92
C GLY A 127 -2.44 -36.26 -14.85
N ASN A 128 -2.92 -35.78 -13.70
CA ASN A 128 -4.28 -35.28 -13.55
C ASN A 128 -4.39 -33.83 -14.07
N ARG A 129 -5.52 -33.49 -14.67
CA ARG A 129 -5.81 -32.12 -15.06
C ARG A 129 -6.25 -31.31 -13.84
N VAL A 130 -5.52 -30.25 -13.56
CA VAL A 130 -5.80 -29.32 -12.46
C VAL A 130 -5.90 -27.89 -13.00
N LEU A 131 -6.66 -27.06 -12.32
CA LEU A 131 -6.65 -25.62 -12.57
C LEU A 131 -5.44 -25.01 -11.84
N ALA A 132 -4.60 -24.34 -12.60
CA ALA A 132 -3.42 -23.67 -12.07
C ALA A 132 -3.46 -22.18 -12.39
N THR A 133 -2.85 -21.39 -11.54
CA THR A 133 -2.58 -19.97 -11.81
C THR A 133 -1.47 -19.85 -12.87
N SER A 134 -1.30 -18.69 -13.45
CA SER A 134 -0.20 -18.39 -14.38
C SER A 134 1.20 -18.63 -13.77
N LYS A 135 1.29 -18.79 -12.47
CA LYS A 135 2.52 -19.11 -11.72
C LYS A 135 2.70 -20.61 -11.45
N GLY A 136 1.78 -21.45 -11.90
CA GLY A 136 1.83 -22.90 -11.67
C GLY A 136 1.39 -23.34 -10.27
N GLN A 137 0.57 -22.56 -9.61
CA GLN A 137 -0.04 -22.85 -8.29
C GLN A 137 -1.50 -23.19 -8.44
#